data_2cb5b3d91f3947deb50a68dfeb97181c
#
_entry.id   2cb5b3d91f3947deb50a68dfeb97181c
#
_cell.length_a   1.000
_cell.length_b   1.000
_cell.length_c   1.000
_cell.angle_alpha   90.00
_cell.angle_beta   90.00
_cell.angle_gamma   90.00
#
_symmetry.space_group_name_H-M   'P 1'
#
loop_
_entity.id
_entity.type
_entity.pdbx_description
1 polymer ?
#
loop_
_entity_poly.entity_id
_entity_poly.type
_entity_poly.pdbx_seq_one_letter_code
_entity_poly.pdbx_strand_id
1 'polypeptide(L)'
;MVLKRGSKGESVKTLQEFLKLTADGDFGPKTEAAVKDWQKTHGLMVDGVVGPKTWAAMGILNTDNAENIEVANALQIKKYWMAEGTYFKGPVPKDWIFLHHTAGGDNPYQVADMWARDNRGNVATEYILGGQNVSNKNTKFDGELIQCFPDGGYGWHTGTGNSVMHRNSVAIEVCCMGQIVNGKTYVNTPADPYQVIKLAKPFRGFQYWHNYSDAQITALKNWILFVANKYSIDPRIGLVEYVRAKGADGFDVLDV
;
A
#
# COMPACT_ATOMS: atom_id res chain seq x y z
N MET A 1 -9.97 7.19 -9.40
CA MET A 1 -11.41 7.06 -9.71
C MET A 1 -11.63 5.98 -10.75
N VAL A 2 -12.74 5.24 -10.67
CA VAL A 2 -13.15 4.26 -11.69
C VAL A 2 -14.42 4.76 -12.36
N LEU A 3 -14.42 4.84 -13.70
CA LEU A 3 -15.61 5.12 -14.47
C LEU A 3 -16.07 3.86 -15.21
N LYS A 4 -17.36 3.66 -15.22
CA LYS A 4 -18.03 2.56 -15.91
C LYS A 4 -19.43 2.97 -16.33
N ARG A 5 -20.13 2.15 -17.06
CA ARG A 5 -21.51 2.41 -17.45
C ARG A 5 -22.37 2.84 -16.26
N GLY A 6 -23.06 3.96 -16.38
CA GLY A 6 -23.85 4.61 -15.33
C GLY A 6 -23.09 5.66 -14.51
N SER A 7 -21.77 5.81 -14.65
CA SER A 7 -21.01 6.91 -14.05
C SER A 7 -21.44 8.24 -14.68
N LYS A 8 -21.44 9.33 -13.89
CA LYS A 8 -21.82 10.67 -14.33
C LYS A 8 -20.88 11.73 -13.78
N GLY A 9 -20.83 12.89 -14.45
CA GLY A 9 -20.13 14.09 -13.97
C GLY A 9 -18.91 14.49 -14.79
N GLU A 10 -18.10 15.39 -14.23
CA GLU A 10 -17.02 16.07 -14.95
C GLU A 10 -15.92 15.12 -15.46
N SER A 11 -15.58 14.12 -14.67
CA SER A 11 -14.60 13.11 -15.09
C SER A 11 -15.07 12.25 -16.27
N VAL A 12 -16.39 12.06 -16.42
CA VAL A 12 -16.95 11.40 -17.61
C VAL A 12 -16.82 12.31 -18.81
N LYS A 13 -17.04 13.63 -18.67
CA LYS A 13 -16.82 14.59 -19.76
C LYS A 13 -15.36 14.60 -20.21
N THR A 14 -14.41 14.67 -19.28
CA THR A 14 -12.97 14.60 -19.56
C THR A 14 -12.62 13.34 -20.37
N LEU A 15 -13.17 12.18 -19.97
CA LEU A 15 -12.99 10.92 -20.71
C LEU A 15 -13.59 10.99 -22.12
N GLN A 16 -14.80 11.53 -22.24
CA GLN A 16 -15.50 11.68 -23.51
C GLN A 16 -14.77 12.62 -24.47
N GLU A 17 -14.24 13.73 -23.99
CA GLU A 17 -13.39 14.66 -24.75
C GLU A 17 -12.13 13.95 -25.28
N PHE A 18 -11.45 13.19 -24.42
CA PHE A 18 -10.29 12.39 -24.82
C PHE A 18 -10.64 11.39 -25.91
N LEU A 19 -11.76 10.69 -25.77
CA LEU A 19 -12.27 9.73 -26.75
C LEU A 19 -12.92 10.38 -27.98
N LYS A 20 -12.91 11.73 -28.06
CA LYS A 20 -13.55 12.52 -29.12
C LYS A 20 -15.05 12.23 -29.27
N LEU A 21 -15.72 12.01 -28.15
CA LEU A 21 -17.17 11.88 -28.07
C LEU A 21 -17.81 13.20 -27.64
N THR A 22 -19.14 13.29 -27.77
CA THR A 22 -19.91 14.37 -27.13
C THR A 22 -19.76 14.27 -25.61
N ALA A 23 -19.26 15.35 -24.98
CA ALA A 23 -18.99 15.40 -23.54
C ALA A 23 -20.28 15.75 -22.78
N ASP A 24 -21.25 14.84 -22.73
CA ASP A 24 -22.52 15.00 -22.03
C ASP A 24 -22.41 14.67 -20.54
N GLY A 25 -21.29 14.05 -20.12
CA GLY A 25 -21.06 13.67 -18.73
C GLY A 25 -21.85 12.44 -18.28
N ASP A 26 -22.41 11.67 -19.21
CA ASP A 26 -23.09 10.41 -18.92
C ASP A 26 -22.34 9.23 -19.57
N PHE A 27 -21.85 8.31 -18.75
CA PHE A 27 -21.16 7.12 -19.23
C PHE A 27 -22.19 6.10 -19.76
N GLY A 28 -22.71 6.38 -20.94
CA GLY A 28 -23.68 5.54 -21.63
C GLY A 28 -23.04 4.42 -22.46
N PRO A 29 -23.88 3.67 -23.22
CA PRO A 29 -23.40 2.59 -24.10
C PRO A 29 -22.36 3.03 -25.13
N LYS A 30 -22.47 4.25 -25.66
CA LYS A 30 -21.51 4.80 -26.63
C LYS A 30 -20.14 5.04 -26.00
N THR A 31 -20.11 5.58 -24.79
CA THR A 31 -18.88 5.80 -24.04
C THR A 31 -18.23 4.46 -23.69
N GLU A 32 -19.00 3.48 -23.22
CA GLU A 32 -18.50 2.12 -22.93
C GLU A 32 -17.90 1.46 -24.18
N ALA A 33 -18.56 1.54 -25.33
CA ALA A 33 -18.05 0.97 -26.57
C ALA A 33 -16.72 1.61 -26.99
N ALA A 34 -16.62 2.94 -26.92
CA ALA A 34 -15.39 3.65 -27.24
C ALA A 34 -14.24 3.32 -26.27
N VAL A 35 -14.54 3.13 -24.99
CA VAL A 35 -13.55 2.68 -24.00
C VAL A 35 -13.05 1.28 -24.34
N LYS A 36 -13.92 0.33 -24.65
CA LYS A 36 -13.55 -1.03 -25.04
C LYS A 36 -12.68 -1.06 -26.31
N ASP A 37 -13.02 -0.26 -27.30
CA ASP A 37 -12.25 -0.14 -28.54
C ASP A 37 -10.87 0.46 -28.28
N TRP A 38 -10.81 1.50 -27.46
CA TRP A 38 -9.55 2.11 -27.05
C TRP A 38 -8.68 1.14 -26.24
N GLN A 39 -9.25 0.42 -25.27
CA GLN A 39 -8.54 -0.61 -24.49
C GLN A 39 -7.95 -1.71 -25.39
N LYS A 40 -8.73 -2.17 -26.38
CA LYS A 40 -8.30 -3.18 -27.34
C LYS A 40 -7.10 -2.72 -28.15
N THR A 41 -7.11 -1.48 -28.65
CA THR A 41 -6.02 -0.93 -29.47
C THR A 41 -4.75 -0.65 -28.68
N HIS A 42 -4.85 -0.54 -27.33
CA HIS A 42 -3.73 -0.28 -26.44
C HIS A 42 -3.30 -1.50 -25.60
N GLY A 43 -3.79 -2.70 -25.94
CA GLY A 43 -3.35 -3.95 -25.30
C GLY A 43 -3.80 -4.09 -23.82
N LEU A 44 -4.87 -3.38 -23.44
CA LEU A 44 -5.44 -3.46 -22.10
C LEU A 44 -6.57 -4.50 -22.03
N MET A 45 -6.98 -4.83 -20.80
CA MET A 45 -8.19 -5.64 -20.58
C MET A 45 -9.40 -4.90 -21.16
N VAL A 46 -10.16 -5.56 -22.03
CA VAL A 46 -11.30 -4.97 -22.75
C VAL A 46 -12.58 -5.18 -21.92
N ASP A 47 -12.65 -4.51 -20.78
CA ASP A 47 -13.79 -4.61 -19.84
C ASP A 47 -14.77 -3.44 -19.91
N GLY A 48 -14.39 -2.35 -20.60
CA GLY A 48 -15.17 -1.13 -20.69
C GLY A 48 -15.15 -0.29 -19.41
N VAL A 49 -14.22 -0.59 -18.49
CA VAL A 49 -14.04 0.13 -17.23
C VAL A 49 -12.79 0.99 -17.32
N VAL A 50 -12.93 2.28 -17.06
CA VAL A 50 -11.79 3.19 -17.01
C VAL A 50 -11.27 3.23 -15.57
N GLY A 51 -10.41 2.29 -15.26
CA GLY A 51 -9.69 2.19 -14.00
C GLY A 51 -8.31 2.86 -14.06
N PRO A 52 -7.50 2.75 -12.97
CA PRO A 52 -6.17 3.37 -12.91
C PRO A 52 -5.26 3.03 -14.10
N LYS A 53 -5.25 1.78 -14.53
CA LYS A 53 -4.44 1.34 -15.69
C LYS A 53 -4.90 2.00 -17.00
N THR A 54 -6.21 2.14 -17.19
CA THR A 54 -6.78 2.79 -18.36
C THR A 54 -6.50 4.29 -18.35
N TRP A 55 -6.69 4.97 -17.20
CA TRP A 55 -6.36 6.39 -17.03
C TRP A 55 -4.88 6.67 -17.27
N ALA A 56 -4.00 5.86 -16.70
CA ALA A 56 -2.55 6.01 -16.87
C ALA A 56 -2.14 5.85 -18.34
N ALA A 57 -2.70 4.86 -19.04
CA ALA A 57 -2.43 4.65 -20.46
C ALA A 57 -2.98 5.79 -21.34
N MET A 58 -4.08 6.42 -20.94
CA MET A 58 -4.63 7.61 -21.61
C MET A 58 -3.79 8.87 -21.37
N GLY A 59 -2.89 8.85 -20.41
CA GLY A 59 -2.13 10.05 -20.02
C GLY A 59 -3.00 11.16 -19.41
N ILE A 60 -4.22 10.85 -18.99
CA ILE A 60 -5.14 11.81 -18.41
C ILE A 60 -4.89 11.85 -16.89
N LEU A 61 -4.40 12.98 -16.41
CA LEU A 61 -4.39 13.29 -14.99
C LEU A 61 -5.84 13.57 -14.56
N ASN A 62 -6.42 12.63 -13.84
CA ASN A 62 -7.75 12.82 -13.30
C ASN A 62 -7.71 13.94 -12.23
N THR A 63 -8.61 14.91 -12.30
CA THR A 63 -8.65 16.04 -11.37
C THR A 63 -8.87 15.61 -9.91
N ASP A 64 -9.53 14.47 -9.68
CA ASP A 64 -9.57 13.83 -8.35
C ASP A 64 -8.19 13.30 -7.91
N ASN A 65 -7.24 13.19 -8.85
CA ASN A 65 -5.84 12.89 -8.56
C ASN A 65 -5.02 14.15 -8.23
N ALA A 66 -5.50 15.36 -8.48
CA ALA A 66 -4.75 16.58 -8.16
C ALA A 66 -4.50 16.66 -6.64
N GLU A 67 -5.53 16.40 -5.83
CA GLU A 67 -5.40 16.31 -4.38
C GLU A 67 -4.47 15.16 -3.96
N ASN A 68 -4.59 14.00 -4.61
CA ASN A 68 -3.72 12.86 -4.37
C ASN A 68 -2.27 13.11 -4.84
N ILE A 69 -2.06 13.87 -5.90
CA ILE A 69 -0.73 14.28 -6.37
C ILE A 69 -0.13 15.32 -5.41
N GLU A 70 -0.92 16.25 -4.91
CA GLU A 70 -0.48 17.24 -3.92
C GLU A 70 -0.11 16.54 -2.61
N VAL A 71 -0.92 15.60 -2.15
CA VAL A 71 -0.64 14.74 -0.99
C VAL A 71 0.62 13.89 -1.22
N ALA A 72 0.77 13.30 -2.41
CA ALA A 72 1.96 12.50 -2.75
C ALA A 72 3.22 13.36 -2.83
N ASN A 73 3.11 14.58 -3.38
CA ASN A 73 4.23 15.53 -3.44
C ASN A 73 4.61 16.09 -2.05
N ALA A 74 3.65 16.17 -1.13
CA ALA A 74 3.88 16.54 0.26
C ALA A 74 4.51 15.40 1.09
N LEU A 75 4.48 14.15 0.59
CA LEU A 75 5.00 12.99 1.30
C LEU A 75 6.53 13.01 1.31
N GLN A 76 7.11 13.21 2.50
CA GLN A 76 8.56 13.25 2.68
C GLN A 76 9.11 11.81 2.80
N ILE A 77 9.57 11.23 1.68
CA ILE A 77 10.20 9.91 1.66
C ILE A 77 11.72 10.08 1.70
N LYS A 78 12.35 9.59 2.77
CA LYS A 78 13.80 9.57 2.89
C LYS A 78 14.37 8.32 2.27
N LYS A 79 15.38 8.45 1.44
CA LYS A 79 16.08 7.30 0.84
C LYS A 79 17.09 6.74 1.83
N TYR A 80 16.95 5.46 2.14
CA TYR A 80 17.89 4.71 2.98
C TYR A 80 18.20 3.37 2.31
N TRP A 81 19.08 3.43 1.30
CA TRP A 81 19.35 2.27 0.45
C TRP A 81 20.06 1.15 1.22
N MET A 82 19.45 0.01 1.27
CA MET A 82 20.07 -1.23 1.72
C MET A 82 21.16 -1.66 0.74
N ALA A 83 22.14 -2.41 1.22
CA ALA A 83 23.25 -2.89 0.39
C ALA A 83 22.74 -3.79 -0.76
N GLU A 84 23.40 -3.73 -1.89
CA GLU A 84 23.14 -4.65 -3.00
C GLU A 84 23.31 -6.11 -2.55
N GLY A 85 22.39 -6.98 -3.00
CA GLY A 85 22.33 -8.37 -2.58
C GLY A 85 21.42 -8.65 -1.38
N THR A 86 20.90 -7.62 -0.70
CA THR A 86 19.92 -7.75 0.39
C THR A 86 18.47 -7.60 -0.09
N TYR A 87 18.27 -7.32 -1.35
CA TYR A 87 16.98 -7.28 -2.06
C TYR A 87 17.16 -7.71 -3.51
N PHE A 88 16.07 -7.99 -4.21
CA PHE A 88 16.10 -8.32 -5.63
C PHE A 88 15.91 -7.05 -6.47
N LYS A 89 16.76 -6.85 -7.48
CA LYS A 89 16.68 -5.71 -8.38
C LYS A 89 15.50 -5.85 -9.34
N GLY A 90 14.85 -4.72 -9.63
CA GLY A 90 13.80 -4.58 -10.63
C GLY A 90 14.32 -4.04 -11.96
N PRO A 91 13.41 -3.52 -12.80
CA PRO A 91 11.99 -3.31 -12.48
C PRO A 91 11.10 -4.55 -12.67
N VAL A 92 10.17 -4.74 -11.77
CA VAL A 92 9.08 -5.70 -11.92
C VAL A 92 7.73 -5.00 -11.76
N PRO A 93 6.67 -5.43 -12.45
CA PRO A 93 5.33 -4.89 -12.27
C PRO A 93 4.88 -4.98 -10.82
N LYS A 94 4.07 -4.01 -10.37
CA LYS A 94 3.47 -3.99 -9.04
C LYS A 94 1.96 -4.00 -9.18
N ASP A 95 1.34 -5.07 -8.67
CA ASP A 95 -0.09 -5.32 -8.78
C ASP A 95 -0.81 -5.21 -7.42
N TRP A 96 -0.06 -5.30 -6.31
CA TRP A 96 -0.60 -5.33 -4.95
C TRP A 96 0.14 -4.42 -3.99
N ILE A 97 -0.59 -3.97 -2.96
CA ILE A 97 -0.07 -3.22 -1.82
C ILE A 97 -0.18 -4.11 -0.59
N PHE A 98 0.92 -4.31 0.15
CA PHE A 98 0.92 -5.04 1.41
C PHE A 98 1.31 -4.14 2.58
N LEU A 99 0.54 -4.26 3.65
CA LEU A 99 0.79 -3.58 4.91
C LEU A 99 1.23 -4.61 5.94
N HIS A 100 2.39 -4.39 6.54
CA HIS A 100 2.93 -5.21 7.61
C HIS A 100 3.16 -4.37 8.86
N HIS A 101 3.37 -5.00 9.99
CA HIS A 101 3.91 -4.38 11.17
C HIS A 101 5.17 -5.11 11.62
N THR A 102 6.15 -4.35 12.08
CA THR A 102 7.49 -4.87 12.35
C THR A 102 7.55 -5.86 13.53
N ALA A 103 6.56 -5.86 14.41
CA ALA A 103 6.68 -6.43 15.76
C ALA A 103 8.02 -5.99 16.41
N GLY A 104 8.40 -4.72 16.25
CA GLY A 104 9.70 -4.17 16.61
C GLY A 104 9.60 -2.72 17.11
N GLY A 105 10.75 -2.09 17.33
CA GLY A 105 10.83 -0.71 17.84
C GLY A 105 10.35 0.35 16.86
N ASP A 106 10.48 1.58 17.28
CA ASP A 106 9.99 2.80 16.61
C ASP A 106 10.90 3.31 15.48
N ASN A 107 12.15 2.83 15.42
CA ASN A 107 13.19 3.35 14.51
C ASN A 107 13.23 2.57 13.19
N PRO A 108 12.80 3.17 12.05
CA PRO A 108 12.75 2.50 10.76
C PRO A 108 14.14 2.14 10.21
N TYR A 109 15.18 2.90 10.54
CA TYR A 109 16.55 2.61 10.12
C TYR A 109 17.10 1.35 10.77
N GLN A 110 16.80 1.13 12.07
CA GLN A 110 17.19 -0.11 12.75
C GLN A 110 16.50 -1.33 12.14
N VAL A 111 15.27 -1.21 11.68
CA VAL A 111 14.56 -2.30 10.99
C VAL A 111 15.27 -2.63 9.67
N ALA A 112 15.61 -1.63 8.86
CA ALA A 112 16.37 -1.84 7.62
C ALA A 112 17.74 -2.47 7.88
N ASP A 113 18.47 -2.01 8.91
CA ASP A 113 19.77 -2.56 9.32
C ASP A 113 19.68 -4.00 9.83
N MET A 114 18.57 -4.37 10.47
CA MET A 114 18.31 -5.76 10.89
C MET A 114 18.10 -6.66 9.68
N TRP A 115 17.32 -6.23 8.69
CA TRP A 115 17.13 -6.99 7.45
C TRP A 115 18.41 -7.15 6.65
N ALA A 116 19.24 -6.13 6.58
CA ALA A 116 20.53 -6.20 5.89
C ALA A 116 21.47 -7.27 6.47
N ARG A 117 21.20 -7.73 7.70
CA ARG A 117 21.96 -8.79 8.40
C ARG A 117 21.16 -10.08 8.57
N ASP A 118 19.97 -10.18 7.97
CA ASP A 118 19.12 -11.35 8.10
C ASP A 118 19.70 -12.53 7.29
N ASN A 119 19.96 -13.64 7.96
CA ASN A 119 20.51 -14.85 7.34
C ASN A 119 19.48 -15.72 6.62
N ARG A 120 18.19 -15.34 6.69
CA ARG A 120 17.11 -16.02 5.95
C ARG A 120 17.06 -15.62 4.47
N GLY A 121 17.87 -14.66 4.05
CA GLY A 121 17.94 -14.17 2.68
C GLY A 121 17.44 -12.71 2.56
N ASN A 122 16.92 -12.36 1.39
CA ASN A 122 16.51 -10.99 1.07
C ASN A 122 15.15 -10.63 1.70
N VAL A 123 15.06 -10.71 3.04
CA VAL A 123 13.85 -10.33 3.79
C VAL A 123 13.80 -8.82 3.90
N ALA A 124 12.85 -8.21 3.23
CA ALA A 124 12.65 -6.75 3.27
C ALA A 124 11.31 -6.33 2.66
N THR A 125 10.81 -5.16 3.06
CA THR A 125 9.80 -4.39 2.31
C THR A 125 10.45 -3.16 1.67
N GLU A 126 9.83 -2.62 0.64
CA GLU A 126 10.34 -1.43 -0.06
C GLU A 126 10.33 -0.19 0.83
N TYR A 127 9.35 -0.10 1.74
CA TYR A 127 9.17 1.04 2.63
C TYR A 127 9.07 0.61 4.09
N ILE A 128 9.52 1.51 4.99
CA ILE A 128 9.33 1.37 6.43
C ILE A 128 8.83 2.70 6.98
N LEU A 129 7.82 2.65 7.82
CA LEU A 129 7.23 3.79 8.51
C LEU A 129 7.59 3.74 9.99
N GLY A 130 8.31 4.72 10.45
CA GLY A 130 8.68 4.89 11.86
C GLY A 130 7.47 5.19 12.76
N GLY A 131 7.62 4.97 14.04
CA GLY A 131 6.56 5.11 15.02
C GLY A 131 6.97 5.81 16.30
N GLN A 132 6.08 5.76 17.28
CA GLN A 132 6.36 6.20 18.63
C GLN A 132 7.01 5.09 19.45
N ASN A 133 7.90 5.46 20.35
CA ASN A 133 8.46 4.51 21.29
C ASN A 133 7.39 4.04 22.30
N VAL A 134 7.17 2.75 22.38
CA VAL A 134 6.10 2.16 23.20
C VAL A 134 6.18 2.48 24.69
N SER A 135 7.38 2.80 25.21
CA SER A 135 7.60 2.96 26.66
C SER A 135 7.66 4.41 27.14
N ASN A 136 8.04 5.37 26.27
CA ASN A 136 8.41 6.71 26.73
C ASN A 136 7.88 7.85 25.85
N LYS A 137 6.98 7.57 24.93
CA LYS A 137 6.38 8.56 23.99
C LYS A 137 7.40 9.34 23.15
N ASN A 138 8.61 8.82 22.98
CA ASN A 138 9.56 9.44 22.07
C ASN A 138 9.00 9.37 20.64
N THR A 139 8.88 10.54 20.01
CA THR A 139 8.29 10.73 18.66
C THR A 139 9.33 11.00 17.60
N LYS A 140 10.61 10.78 17.88
CA LYS A 140 11.72 11.11 16.97
C LYS A 140 11.52 10.56 15.55
N PHE A 141 10.95 9.36 15.43
CA PHE A 141 10.73 8.68 14.17
C PHE A 141 9.25 8.57 13.78
N ASP A 142 8.37 9.18 14.57
CA ASP A 142 6.93 9.06 14.39
C ASP A 142 6.47 9.67 13.06
N GLY A 143 5.87 8.84 12.20
CA GLY A 143 5.46 9.22 10.85
C GLY A 143 6.62 9.37 9.84
N GLU A 144 7.87 9.09 10.25
CA GLU A 144 9.01 9.15 9.34
C GLU A 144 9.01 7.96 8.37
N LEU A 145 8.96 8.26 7.09
CA LEU A 145 8.89 7.27 6.01
C LEU A 145 10.23 7.14 5.31
N ILE A 146 10.77 5.93 5.26
CA ILE A 146 11.98 5.62 4.50
C ILE A 146 11.69 4.64 3.35
N GLN A 147 12.47 4.76 2.27
CA GLN A 147 12.51 3.80 1.16
C GLN A 147 13.85 3.05 1.21
N CYS A 148 13.78 1.71 1.20
CA CYS A 148 14.93 0.83 1.47
C CYS A 148 15.67 0.38 0.21
N PHE A 149 15.03 0.38 -0.96
CA PHE A 149 15.63 0.03 -2.25
C PHE A 149 14.90 0.71 -3.41
N PRO A 150 15.52 0.79 -4.61
CA PRO A 150 14.93 1.47 -5.76
C PRO A 150 13.59 0.87 -6.22
N ASP A 151 12.81 1.71 -6.86
CA ASP A 151 11.51 1.37 -7.41
C ASP A 151 11.55 0.11 -8.29
N GLY A 152 10.53 -0.73 -8.13
CA GLY A 152 10.40 -1.97 -8.87
C GLY A 152 11.27 -3.11 -8.33
N GLY A 153 12.15 -2.87 -7.36
CA GLY A 153 12.79 -3.92 -6.59
C GLY A 153 11.79 -4.68 -5.71
N TYR A 154 12.23 -5.76 -5.08
CA TYR A 154 11.41 -6.51 -4.12
C TYR A 154 12.26 -7.28 -3.11
N GLY A 155 11.66 -7.59 -1.98
CA GLY A 155 12.20 -8.48 -0.95
C GLY A 155 11.21 -9.58 -0.59
N TRP A 156 11.63 -10.52 0.26
CA TRP A 156 10.75 -11.51 0.84
C TRP A 156 9.96 -10.89 1.99
N HIS A 157 8.63 -10.85 1.92
CA HIS A 157 7.82 -10.21 2.95
C HIS A 157 6.47 -10.91 3.26
N THR A 158 6.02 -11.86 2.44
CA THR A 158 4.71 -12.51 2.61
C THR A 158 4.75 -13.82 3.40
N GLY A 159 5.90 -14.24 3.90
CA GLY A 159 6.07 -15.41 4.77
C GLY A 159 5.98 -16.77 4.08
N THR A 160 4.97 -17.04 3.29
CA THR A 160 4.81 -18.31 2.58
C THR A 160 5.00 -18.15 1.08
N GLY A 161 5.82 -18.97 0.52
CA GLY A 161 6.33 -19.25 -0.81
C GLY A 161 5.63 -18.83 -2.09
N ASN A 162 4.77 -17.81 -2.11
CA ASN A 162 4.27 -17.29 -3.36
C ASN A 162 5.21 -16.22 -3.94
N SER A 163 6.18 -16.67 -4.74
CA SER A 163 7.18 -15.81 -5.37
C SER A 163 6.58 -14.65 -6.21
N VAL A 164 5.38 -14.84 -6.75
CA VAL A 164 4.68 -13.80 -7.53
C VAL A 164 4.22 -12.67 -6.62
N MET A 165 3.66 -12.97 -5.46
CA MET A 165 3.20 -11.94 -4.50
C MET A 165 4.37 -11.11 -3.96
N HIS A 166 5.49 -11.72 -3.59
CA HIS A 166 6.69 -10.98 -3.18
C HIS A 166 7.18 -10.04 -4.28
N ARG A 167 7.24 -10.55 -5.50
CA ARG A 167 7.80 -9.82 -6.63
C ARG A 167 6.89 -8.70 -7.12
N ASN A 168 5.58 -9.01 -7.25
CA ASN A 168 4.62 -8.10 -7.87
C ASN A 168 3.88 -7.22 -6.87
N SER A 169 4.38 -7.06 -5.66
CA SER A 169 3.82 -6.16 -4.67
C SER A 169 4.76 -5.03 -4.31
N VAL A 170 4.18 -3.93 -3.86
CA VAL A 170 4.85 -2.90 -3.08
C VAL A 170 4.43 -3.07 -1.63
N ALA A 171 5.37 -3.07 -0.71
CA ALA A 171 5.09 -3.35 0.69
C ALA A 171 5.70 -2.32 1.62
N ILE A 172 5.02 -2.08 2.75
CA ILE A 172 5.48 -1.24 3.83
C ILE A 172 5.42 -1.98 5.15
N GLU A 173 6.47 -1.84 5.96
CA GLU A 173 6.46 -2.20 7.37
C GLU A 173 6.16 -0.98 8.23
N VAL A 174 5.19 -1.09 9.11
CA VAL A 174 4.87 -0.04 10.09
C VAL A 174 5.47 -0.40 11.43
N CYS A 175 6.34 0.46 11.95
CA CYS A 175 7.00 0.25 13.24
C CYS A 175 5.98 0.18 14.38
N CYS A 176 5.82 -1.00 14.96
CA CYS A 176 4.86 -1.28 16.04
C CYS A 176 5.28 -2.55 16.78
N MET A 177 5.19 -2.50 18.11
CA MET A 177 5.57 -3.65 18.96
C MET A 177 4.57 -4.81 18.94
N GLY A 178 3.43 -4.65 18.28
CA GLY A 178 2.42 -5.71 18.22
C GLY A 178 1.64 -5.89 19.52
N GLN A 179 1.39 -7.14 19.91
CA GLN A 179 0.59 -7.47 21.08
C GLN A 179 1.25 -7.02 22.41
N ILE A 180 0.39 -6.62 23.35
CA ILE A 180 0.78 -6.25 24.71
C ILE A 180 0.16 -7.25 25.68
N VAL A 181 0.99 -7.90 26.50
CA VAL A 181 0.58 -8.88 27.48
C VAL A 181 1.02 -8.41 28.87
N ASN A 182 0.08 -8.31 29.81
CA ASN A 182 0.36 -7.81 31.17
C ASN A 182 1.11 -6.46 31.18
N GLY A 183 0.72 -5.55 30.29
CA GLY A 183 1.34 -4.23 30.16
C GLY A 183 2.75 -4.21 29.56
N LYS A 184 3.17 -5.30 28.91
CA LYS A 184 4.51 -5.43 28.32
C LYS A 184 4.45 -5.95 26.90
N THR A 185 5.46 -5.58 26.12
CA THR A 185 5.72 -6.13 24.78
C THR A 185 6.25 -7.56 24.87
N TYR A 186 6.32 -8.26 23.73
CA TYR A 186 6.87 -9.61 23.65
C TYR A 186 8.38 -9.70 24.07
N VAL A 187 9.11 -8.59 23.98
CA VAL A 187 10.50 -8.48 24.48
C VAL A 187 10.57 -7.97 25.94
N ASN A 188 9.47 -8.08 26.68
CA ASN A 188 9.36 -7.72 28.09
C ASN A 188 9.57 -6.22 28.41
N THR A 189 9.47 -5.34 27.41
CA THR A 189 9.53 -3.88 27.60
C THR A 189 8.18 -3.38 28.11
N PRO A 190 8.13 -2.60 29.21
CA PRO A 190 6.88 -1.99 29.68
C PRO A 190 6.28 -1.07 28.62
N ALA A 191 4.99 -1.18 28.38
CA ALA A 191 4.26 -0.30 27.48
C ALA A 191 3.62 0.85 28.25
N ASP A 192 3.71 2.07 27.70
CA ASP A 192 2.94 3.21 28.21
C ASP A 192 1.45 2.94 27.99
N PRO A 193 0.59 2.98 29.02
CA PRO A 193 -0.84 2.71 28.87
C PRO A 193 -1.54 3.57 27.80
N TYR A 194 -1.06 4.79 27.55
CA TYR A 194 -1.61 5.68 26.51
C TYR A 194 -1.30 5.22 25.08
N GLN A 195 -0.35 4.31 24.93
CA GLN A 195 0.00 3.72 23.63
C GLN A 195 -0.58 2.31 23.45
N VAL A 196 -1.48 1.89 24.32
CA VAL A 196 -2.11 0.58 24.27
C VAL A 196 -3.58 0.71 23.92
N ILE A 197 -3.99 0.06 22.85
CA ILE A 197 -5.40 -0.08 22.48
C ILE A 197 -5.95 -1.42 22.93
N LYS A 198 -7.20 -1.42 23.39
CA LYS A 198 -7.98 -2.62 23.68
C LYS A 198 -8.93 -2.89 22.53
N LEU A 199 -8.77 -3.98 21.82
CA LEU A 199 -9.68 -4.39 20.76
C LEU A 199 -11.02 -4.85 21.33
N ALA A 200 -12.11 -4.59 20.62
CA ALA A 200 -13.44 -5.07 20.99
C ALA A 200 -13.52 -6.60 20.97
N LYS A 201 -12.86 -7.23 20.00
CA LYS A 201 -12.65 -8.69 19.93
C LYS A 201 -11.16 -8.98 19.89
N PRO A 202 -10.68 -10.04 20.57
CA PRO A 202 -9.29 -10.44 20.46
C PRO A 202 -8.90 -10.74 19.00
N PHE A 203 -7.70 -10.28 18.60
CA PHE A 203 -7.07 -10.65 17.34
C PHE A 203 -5.91 -11.59 17.63
N ARG A 204 -5.85 -12.74 16.99
CA ARG A 204 -4.85 -13.81 17.22
C ARG A 204 -4.72 -14.20 18.70
N GLY A 205 -5.81 -14.16 19.45
CA GLY A 205 -5.83 -14.47 20.88
C GLY A 205 -5.43 -13.31 21.81
N PHE A 206 -5.04 -12.16 21.29
CA PHE A 206 -4.60 -11.00 22.07
C PHE A 206 -5.60 -9.86 21.99
N GLN A 207 -5.92 -9.25 23.12
CA GLN A 207 -6.89 -8.16 23.20
C GLN A 207 -6.23 -6.78 23.27
N TYR A 208 -4.97 -6.67 23.71
CA TYR A 208 -4.25 -5.42 23.87
C TYR A 208 -3.10 -5.35 22.88
N TRP A 209 -2.98 -4.20 22.21
CA TRP A 209 -2.00 -3.98 21.16
C TRP A 209 -1.35 -2.61 21.30
N HIS A 210 -0.11 -2.48 20.88
CA HIS A 210 0.52 -1.19 20.69
C HIS A 210 -0.24 -0.42 19.60
N ASN A 211 -0.70 0.79 19.93
CA ASN A 211 -1.49 1.61 19.02
C ASN A 211 -0.61 2.27 17.95
N TYR A 212 -1.16 2.47 16.78
CA TYR A 212 -0.55 3.35 15.79
C TYR A 212 -0.87 4.81 16.13
N SER A 213 0.12 5.69 15.97
CA SER A 213 -0.07 7.14 16.16
C SER A 213 -0.86 7.76 15.01
N ASP A 214 -1.42 8.96 15.25
CA ASP A 214 -2.08 9.75 14.20
C ASP A 214 -1.11 10.12 13.07
N ALA A 215 0.17 10.36 13.40
CA ALA A 215 1.22 10.63 12.40
C ALA A 215 1.47 9.40 11.52
N GLN A 216 1.56 8.20 12.11
CA GLN A 216 1.67 6.95 11.34
C GLN A 216 0.44 6.71 10.45
N ILE A 217 -0.77 6.88 10.98
CA ILE A 217 -2.01 6.68 10.20
C ILE A 217 -2.07 7.68 9.04
N THR A 218 -1.71 8.95 9.27
CA THR A 218 -1.69 9.97 8.22
C THR A 218 -0.64 9.65 7.15
N ALA A 219 0.59 9.33 7.55
CA ALA A 219 1.66 8.98 6.63
C ALA A 219 1.32 7.71 5.83
N LEU A 220 0.72 6.70 6.47
CA LEU A 220 0.31 5.45 5.82
C LEU A 220 -0.79 5.68 4.77
N LYS A 221 -1.81 6.48 5.08
CA LYS A 221 -2.84 6.87 4.12
C LYS A 221 -2.23 7.56 2.89
N ASN A 222 -1.36 8.53 3.12
CA ASN A 222 -0.69 9.27 2.06
C ASN A 222 0.22 8.35 1.22
N TRP A 223 0.92 7.41 1.86
CA TRP A 223 1.75 6.42 1.17
C TRP A 223 0.91 5.47 0.31
N ILE A 224 -0.23 4.98 0.81
CA ILE A 224 -1.16 4.13 0.03
C ILE A 224 -1.60 4.87 -1.24
N LEU A 225 -2.01 6.14 -1.13
CA LEU A 225 -2.40 6.95 -2.28
C LEU A 225 -1.24 7.18 -3.26
N PHE A 226 -0.05 7.44 -2.74
CA PHE A 226 1.16 7.61 -3.53
C PHE A 226 1.50 6.35 -4.35
N VAL A 227 1.58 5.18 -3.72
CA VAL A 227 1.93 3.93 -4.42
C VAL A 227 0.80 3.44 -5.32
N ALA A 228 -0.45 3.65 -4.94
CA ALA A 228 -1.62 3.34 -5.76
C ALA A 228 -1.60 4.12 -7.07
N ASN A 229 -1.31 5.42 -7.02
CA ASN A 229 -1.11 6.24 -8.21
C ASN A 229 0.10 5.81 -9.02
N LYS A 230 1.24 5.65 -8.36
CA LYS A 230 2.53 5.31 -8.99
C LYS A 230 2.47 4.02 -9.80
N TYR A 231 1.80 3.01 -9.27
CA TYR A 231 1.73 1.67 -9.87
C TYR A 231 0.37 1.37 -10.49
N SER A 232 -0.55 2.34 -10.55
CA SER A 232 -1.92 2.16 -11.06
C SER A 232 -2.69 1.03 -10.37
N ILE A 233 -2.54 0.91 -9.05
CA ILE A 233 -3.25 -0.07 -8.22
C ILE A 233 -4.51 0.59 -7.65
N ASP A 234 -5.67 -0.07 -7.74
CA ASP A 234 -6.87 0.38 -7.05
C ASP A 234 -6.87 -0.14 -5.60
N PRO A 235 -6.63 0.73 -4.60
CA PRO A 235 -6.55 0.29 -3.20
C PRO A 235 -7.88 -0.15 -2.61
N ARG A 236 -9.01 0.06 -3.31
CA ARG A 236 -10.35 -0.40 -2.91
C ARG A 236 -10.61 -1.86 -3.29
N ILE A 237 -9.81 -2.41 -4.20
CA ILE A 237 -9.88 -3.82 -4.60
C ILE A 237 -8.91 -4.58 -3.70
N GLY A 238 -9.42 -5.14 -2.61
CA GLY A 238 -8.62 -5.94 -1.69
C GLY A 238 -8.26 -7.32 -2.25
N LEU A 239 -7.40 -8.04 -1.54
CA LEU A 239 -7.04 -9.43 -1.87
C LEU A 239 -8.15 -10.45 -1.58
N VAL A 240 -9.29 -10.03 -1.00
CA VAL A 240 -10.38 -10.90 -0.56
C VAL A 240 -10.85 -11.84 -1.68
N GLU A 241 -11.09 -11.31 -2.87
CA GLU A 241 -11.48 -12.11 -4.03
C GLU A 241 -10.39 -13.09 -4.46
N TYR A 242 -9.13 -12.66 -4.43
CA TYR A 242 -7.99 -13.52 -4.75
C TYR A 242 -7.86 -14.66 -3.73
N VAL A 243 -7.98 -14.34 -2.44
CA VAL A 243 -7.90 -15.32 -1.36
C VAL A 243 -9.05 -16.31 -1.41
N ARG A 244 -10.27 -15.85 -1.71
CA ARG A 244 -11.44 -16.73 -1.94
C ARG A 244 -11.23 -17.68 -3.12
N ALA A 245 -10.61 -17.21 -4.20
CA ALA A 245 -10.41 -17.99 -5.43
C ALA A 245 -9.21 -18.95 -5.35
N LYS A 246 -8.17 -18.61 -4.62
CA LYS A 246 -6.86 -19.31 -4.62
C LYS A 246 -6.50 -19.96 -3.29
N GLY A 247 -7.28 -19.72 -2.25
CA GLY A 247 -6.97 -20.16 -0.89
C GLY A 247 -6.06 -19.19 -0.15
N ALA A 248 -6.12 -19.27 1.17
CA ALA A 248 -5.47 -18.34 2.08
C ALA A 248 -4.20 -18.93 2.71
N ASP A 249 -3.32 -19.57 1.93
CA ASP A 249 -2.06 -20.09 2.48
C ASP A 249 -1.26 -18.97 3.15
N GLY A 250 -1.36 -18.89 4.47
CA GLY A 250 -0.60 -17.97 5.31
C GLY A 250 -1.20 -16.56 5.46
N PHE A 251 -2.38 -16.27 4.93
CA PHE A 251 -3.04 -14.98 5.12
C PHE A 251 -4.20 -15.08 6.10
N ASP A 252 -4.16 -14.25 7.16
CA ASP A 252 -5.36 -13.94 7.93
C ASP A 252 -6.15 -12.88 7.16
N VAL A 253 -7.24 -13.29 6.53
CA VAL A 253 -8.16 -12.36 5.88
C VAL A 253 -9.05 -11.75 6.94
N LEU A 254 -8.88 -10.46 7.18
CA LEU A 254 -9.86 -9.68 7.93
C LEU A 254 -10.98 -9.32 6.95
N ASP A 255 -12.17 -9.87 7.16
CA ASP A 255 -13.41 -9.31 6.62
C ASP A 255 -13.64 -7.97 7.34
N VAL A 256 -13.50 -6.87 6.61
CA VAL A 256 -13.80 -5.52 7.08
C VAL A 256 -15.19 -5.15 6.62
#